data_ba5806e80af0a8a73504bca69a6aaf6b
#
_entry.id   ba5806e80af0a8a73504bca69a6aaf6b
#
_cell.length_a   1.000
_cell.length_b   1.000
_cell.length_c   1.000
_cell.angle_alpha   90.00
_cell.angle_beta   90.00
_cell.angle_gamma   90.00
#
_symmetry.space_group_name_H-M   'P 1'
#
loop_
_entity.id
_entity.type
_entity.pdbx_description
1 polymer ?
#
loop_
_entity_poly.entity_id
_entity_poly.type
_entity_poly.pdbx_seq_one_letter_code
_entity_poly.pdbx_strand_id
1 'polypeptide(L)'
;LGRIASMLPFSEDIAFRVNLLSPLSSAFAVFFLYLIIVQVVNHWRGKIESKQDALITFGAGVVGSLTFAFTDSHWFNAVEAEVYSFSTFFTAIVVWLILLWSEKADEKGHERYILIIAYMIGLATGLHLLNLLTLPFVALVIYFRKYKFEWLSFGITMAITAVIFFIIHNVIIKG
;
A
#
# COMPACT_ATOMS: atom_id res chain seq x y z
N LEU A 1 16.29 0.84 -9.34
CA LEU A 1 15.92 2.20 -8.92
C LEU A 1 17.16 3.04 -8.63
N GLY A 2 18.12 2.61 -7.79
CA GLY A 2 19.35 3.34 -7.49
C GLY A 2 20.14 3.74 -8.74
N ARG A 3 20.26 2.83 -9.74
CA ARG A 3 20.91 3.15 -11.01
C ARG A 3 20.16 4.25 -11.80
N ILE A 4 18.84 4.28 -11.79
CA ILE A 4 18.06 5.35 -12.41
C ILE A 4 18.31 6.67 -11.69
N ALA A 5 18.28 6.67 -10.36
CA ALA A 5 18.57 7.87 -9.57
C ALA A 5 19.99 8.41 -9.81
N SER A 6 20.98 7.52 -9.94
CA SER A 6 22.38 7.91 -10.22
C SER A 6 22.56 8.59 -11.57
N MET A 7 21.61 8.39 -12.52
CA MET A 7 21.64 9.01 -13.85
C MET A 7 20.97 10.39 -13.89
N LEU A 8 20.22 10.77 -12.85
CA LEU A 8 19.52 12.07 -12.84
C LEU A 8 20.49 13.21 -12.53
N PRO A 9 20.52 14.30 -13.34
CA PRO A 9 21.55 15.33 -13.27
C PRO A 9 21.27 16.48 -12.29
N PHE A 10 20.66 16.21 -11.12
CA PHE A 10 20.29 17.26 -10.16
C PHE A 10 21.32 17.50 -9.02
N SER A 11 22.37 16.69 -8.95
CA SER A 11 23.48 16.85 -8.01
C SER A 11 24.73 16.19 -8.57
N GLU A 12 25.91 16.67 -8.22
CA GLU A 12 27.18 16.01 -8.57
C GLU A 12 27.44 14.78 -7.70
N ASP A 13 26.87 14.75 -6.48
CA ASP A 13 27.00 13.62 -5.55
C ASP A 13 26.00 12.50 -5.90
N ILE A 14 26.56 11.39 -6.40
CA ILE A 14 25.81 10.20 -6.76
C ILE A 14 25.17 9.55 -5.52
N ALA A 15 25.87 9.51 -4.38
CA ALA A 15 25.38 8.92 -3.16
C ALA A 15 24.16 9.69 -2.65
N PHE A 16 24.20 11.01 -2.69
CA PHE A 16 23.05 11.86 -2.34
C PHE A 16 21.84 11.57 -3.24
N ARG A 17 22.05 11.45 -4.57
CA ARG A 17 20.96 11.15 -5.52
C ARG A 17 20.29 9.81 -5.23
N VAL A 18 21.06 8.78 -4.92
CA VAL A 18 20.55 7.46 -4.58
C VAL A 18 19.84 7.49 -3.23
N ASN A 19 20.43 8.13 -2.23
CA ASN A 19 19.86 8.20 -0.89
C ASN A 19 18.55 8.99 -0.84
N LEU A 20 18.37 10.00 -1.69
CA LEU A 20 17.15 10.81 -1.74
C LEU A 20 15.88 9.99 -2.10
N LEU A 21 16.03 8.83 -2.70
CA LEU A 21 14.89 7.96 -3.02
C LEU A 21 14.17 7.44 -1.76
N SER A 22 14.90 7.14 -0.68
CA SER A 22 14.31 6.61 0.56
C SER A 22 13.43 7.64 1.27
N PRO A 23 13.87 8.89 1.55
CA PRO A 23 12.99 9.89 2.16
C PRO A 23 11.81 10.28 1.28
N LEU A 24 11.98 10.31 -0.06
CA LEU A 24 10.86 10.55 -0.97
C LEU A 24 9.82 9.42 -0.88
N SER A 25 10.25 8.16 -0.91
CA SER A 25 9.35 7.02 -0.78
C SER A 25 8.66 7.01 0.59
N SER A 26 9.38 7.33 1.65
CA SER A 26 8.81 7.47 3.00
C SER A 26 7.77 8.60 3.07
N ALA A 27 8.04 9.75 2.47
CA ALA A 27 7.08 10.86 2.42
C ALA A 27 5.79 10.46 1.65
N PHE A 28 5.93 9.76 0.52
CA PHE A 28 4.78 9.24 -0.21
C PHE A 28 4.04 8.13 0.56
N ALA A 29 4.74 7.28 1.32
CA ALA A 29 4.10 6.30 2.19
C ALA A 29 3.21 6.97 3.24
N VAL A 30 3.71 8.03 3.89
CA VAL A 30 2.94 8.85 4.85
C VAL A 30 1.74 9.52 4.18
N PHE A 31 1.91 10.05 2.96
CA PHE A 31 0.82 10.63 2.19
C PHE A 31 -0.29 9.60 1.88
N PHE A 32 0.07 8.40 1.42
CA PHE A 32 -0.92 7.35 1.18
C PHE A 32 -1.57 6.86 2.48
N LEU A 33 -0.83 6.80 3.59
CA LEU A 33 -1.41 6.51 4.89
C LEU A 33 -2.44 7.56 5.31
N TYR A 34 -2.16 8.85 5.07
CA TYR A 34 -3.15 9.91 5.26
C TYR A 34 -4.43 9.63 4.46
N LEU A 35 -4.31 9.31 3.16
CA LEU A 35 -5.47 9.00 2.31
C LEU A 35 -6.24 7.78 2.81
N ILE A 36 -5.55 6.73 3.26
CA ILE A 36 -6.14 5.51 3.83
C ILE A 36 -6.95 5.87 5.07
N ILE A 37 -6.38 6.65 6.01
CA ILE A 37 -7.07 7.02 7.26
C ILE A 37 -8.30 7.86 6.94
N VAL A 38 -8.18 8.87 6.07
CA VAL A 38 -9.31 9.69 5.65
C VAL A 38 -10.42 8.84 5.04
N GLN A 39 -10.07 7.90 4.16
CA GLN A 39 -11.03 7.01 3.51
C GLN A 39 -11.73 6.09 4.51
N VAL A 40 -10.99 5.47 5.42
CA VAL A 40 -11.55 4.59 6.46
C VAL A 40 -12.48 5.37 7.40
N VAL A 41 -12.07 6.54 7.86
CA VAL A 41 -12.89 7.39 8.74
C VAL A 41 -14.16 7.85 8.01
N ASN A 42 -14.04 8.23 6.75
CA ASN A 42 -15.19 8.65 5.92
C ASN A 42 -16.16 7.48 5.68
N HIS A 43 -15.65 6.27 5.45
CA HIS A 43 -16.46 5.07 5.30
C HIS A 43 -17.24 4.74 6.59
N TRP A 44 -16.60 4.90 7.74
CA TRP A 44 -17.21 4.59 9.04
C TRP A 44 -18.21 5.65 9.50
N ARG A 45 -17.92 6.93 9.30
CA ARG A 45 -18.78 8.06 9.74
C ARG A 45 -19.86 8.44 8.73
N GLY A 46 -19.68 8.10 7.45
CA GLY A 46 -20.52 8.56 6.35
C GLY A 46 -20.03 9.85 5.70
N LYS A 47 -20.88 10.49 4.88
CA LYS A 47 -20.53 11.69 4.13
C LYS A 47 -20.22 12.87 5.06
N ILE A 48 -19.25 13.68 4.64
CA ILE A 48 -18.90 14.94 5.31
C ILE A 48 -20.00 15.95 5.02
N GLU A 49 -20.84 16.26 6.02
CA GLU A 49 -21.94 17.20 5.89
C GLU A 49 -21.71 18.51 6.66
N SER A 50 -20.77 18.50 7.61
CA SER A 50 -20.46 19.64 8.46
C SER A 50 -18.96 19.94 8.48
N LYS A 51 -18.62 21.20 8.89
CA LYS A 51 -17.22 21.58 9.16
C LYS A 51 -16.59 20.72 10.26
N GLN A 52 -17.38 20.26 11.21
CA GLN A 52 -16.94 19.41 12.31
C GLN A 52 -16.58 18.01 11.80
N ASP A 53 -17.38 17.44 10.89
CA ASP A 53 -17.05 16.15 10.26
C ASP A 53 -15.78 16.25 9.42
N ALA A 54 -15.62 17.34 8.67
CA ALA A 54 -14.41 17.60 7.91
C ALA A 54 -13.18 17.70 8.83
N LEU A 55 -13.27 18.45 9.94
CA LEU A 55 -12.18 18.58 10.90
C LEU A 55 -11.80 17.24 11.52
N ILE A 56 -12.77 16.42 11.91
CA ILE A 56 -12.53 15.10 12.49
C ILE A 56 -11.87 14.17 11.44
N THR A 57 -12.43 14.11 10.24
CA THR A 57 -11.95 13.18 9.19
C THR A 57 -10.53 13.53 8.73
N PHE A 58 -10.31 14.78 8.35
CA PHE A 58 -8.99 15.22 7.88
C PHE A 58 -7.98 15.35 9.03
N GLY A 59 -8.43 15.79 10.21
CA GLY A 59 -7.61 15.86 11.41
C GLY A 59 -7.11 14.48 11.86
N ALA A 60 -7.97 13.47 11.83
CA ALA A 60 -7.56 12.08 12.11
C ALA A 60 -6.50 11.60 11.11
N GLY A 61 -6.69 11.92 9.82
CA GLY A 61 -5.70 11.64 8.78
C GLY A 61 -4.34 12.28 9.06
N VAL A 62 -4.33 13.58 9.37
CA VAL A 62 -3.10 14.32 9.69
C VAL A 62 -2.42 13.77 10.93
N VAL A 63 -3.15 13.62 12.03
CA VAL A 63 -2.58 13.11 13.30
C VAL A 63 -2.03 11.71 13.14
N GLY A 64 -2.81 10.80 12.54
CA GLY A 64 -2.38 9.40 12.38
C GLY A 64 -1.17 9.25 11.46
N SER A 65 -1.18 9.93 10.30
CA SER A 65 -0.06 9.85 9.35
C SER A 65 1.21 10.52 9.87
N LEU A 66 1.11 11.67 10.55
CA LEU A 66 2.26 12.32 11.17
C LEU A 66 2.80 11.52 12.36
N THR A 67 1.94 10.92 13.18
CA THR A 67 2.39 10.02 14.25
C THR A 67 3.24 8.88 13.68
N PHE A 68 2.80 8.26 12.58
CA PHE A 68 3.58 7.23 11.89
C PHE A 68 4.90 7.80 11.33
N ALA A 69 4.87 8.99 10.70
CA ALA A 69 6.04 9.62 10.12
C ALA A 69 7.19 9.82 11.13
N PHE A 70 6.83 10.13 12.37
CA PHE A 70 7.79 10.40 13.46
C PHE A 70 8.06 9.19 14.35
N THR A 71 7.66 7.97 13.95
CA THR A 71 8.12 6.76 14.62
C THR A 71 9.60 6.51 14.33
N ASP A 72 10.35 6.05 15.31
CA ASP A 72 11.79 5.76 15.17
C ASP A 72 12.07 4.83 13.99
N SER A 73 11.29 3.76 13.84
CA SER A 73 11.47 2.77 12.77
C SER A 73 11.24 3.37 11.37
N HIS A 74 10.20 4.21 11.21
CA HIS A 74 9.93 4.83 9.91
C HIS A 74 10.98 5.89 9.57
N TRP A 75 11.36 6.69 10.56
CA TRP A 75 12.40 7.71 10.42
C TRP A 75 13.76 7.09 10.05
N PHE A 76 14.14 6.02 10.74
CA PHE A 76 15.39 5.31 10.48
C PHE A 76 15.45 4.79 9.04
N ASN A 77 14.38 4.11 8.59
CA ASN A 77 14.28 3.64 7.21
C ASN A 77 14.27 4.77 6.16
N ALA A 78 13.80 5.96 6.52
CA ALA A 78 13.76 7.10 5.61
C ALA A 78 15.15 7.70 5.34
N VAL A 79 16.08 7.62 6.29
CA VAL A 79 17.43 8.21 6.16
C VAL A 79 18.45 7.24 5.58
N GLU A 80 18.11 5.96 5.46
CA GLU A 80 18.98 4.94 4.88
C GLU A 80 18.57 4.58 3.45
N ALA A 81 19.57 4.35 2.57
CA ALA A 81 19.35 3.95 1.19
C ALA A 81 18.97 2.46 1.08
N GLU A 82 17.87 2.08 1.72
CA GLU A 82 17.41 0.70 1.82
C GLU A 82 16.07 0.46 1.10
N VAL A 83 15.70 -0.81 0.95
CA VAL A 83 14.48 -1.25 0.28
C VAL A 83 13.22 -1.06 1.12
N TYR A 84 13.34 -0.86 2.43
CA TYR A 84 12.19 -0.80 3.36
C TYR A 84 11.28 0.39 3.12
N SER A 85 11.83 1.58 2.82
CA SER A 85 11.04 2.76 2.47
C SER A 85 10.18 2.54 1.23
N PHE A 86 10.75 1.90 0.20
CA PHE A 86 10.02 1.53 -1.01
C PHE A 86 8.96 0.48 -0.72
N SER A 87 9.29 -0.53 0.07
CA SER A 87 8.36 -1.58 0.48
C SER A 87 7.14 -0.98 1.18
N THR A 88 7.36 -0.09 2.13
CA THR A 88 6.29 0.62 2.86
C THR A 88 5.43 1.46 1.91
N PHE A 89 6.06 2.16 0.98
CA PHE A 89 5.36 2.98 -0.03
C PHE A 89 4.47 2.11 -0.94
N PHE A 90 4.99 1.02 -1.49
CA PHE A 90 4.19 0.12 -2.34
C PHE A 90 3.06 -0.56 -1.56
N THR A 91 3.31 -0.96 -0.32
CA THR A 91 2.27 -1.49 0.57
C THR A 91 1.15 -0.45 0.77
N ALA A 92 1.50 0.80 1.06
CA ALA A 92 0.53 1.86 1.26
C ALA A 92 -0.31 2.14 0.00
N ILE A 93 0.30 2.15 -1.20
CA ILE A 93 -0.43 2.27 -2.47
C ILE A 93 -1.41 1.10 -2.66
N VAL A 94 -0.97 -0.14 -2.45
CA VAL A 94 -1.81 -1.33 -2.61
C VAL A 94 -3.00 -1.28 -1.66
N VAL A 95 -2.77 -0.93 -0.39
CA VAL A 95 -3.84 -0.77 0.61
C VAL A 95 -4.82 0.33 0.21
N TRP A 96 -4.33 1.49 -0.23
CA TRP A 96 -5.19 2.57 -0.70
C TRP A 96 -6.02 2.17 -1.93
N LEU A 97 -5.39 1.52 -2.91
CA LEU A 97 -6.06 1.10 -4.14
C LEU A 97 -7.15 0.04 -3.87
N ILE A 98 -6.92 -0.91 -2.97
CA ILE A 98 -7.93 -1.93 -2.67
C ILE A 98 -9.12 -1.36 -1.90
N LEU A 99 -8.89 -0.38 -1.02
CA LEU A 99 -9.97 0.35 -0.37
C LEU A 99 -10.77 1.18 -1.39
N LEU A 100 -10.09 1.87 -2.31
CA LEU A 100 -10.72 2.61 -3.39
C LEU A 100 -11.53 1.68 -4.32
N TRP A 101 -10.98 0.51 -4.65
CA TRP A 101 -11.72 -0.52 -5.38
C TRP A 101 -12.97 -0.97 -4.61
N SER A 102 -12.87 -1.17 -3.30
CA SER A 102 -13.99 -1.60 -2.47
C SER A 102 -15.17 -0.62 -2.53
N GLU A 103 -14.92 0.67 -2.62
CA GLU A 103 -15.97 1.68 -2.80
C GLU A 103 -16.61 1.61 -4.19
N LYS A 104 -15.81 1.29 -5.21
CA LYS A 104 -16.22 1.29 -6.63
C LYS A 104 -16.52 -0.10 -7.20
N ALA A 105 -16.59 -1.12 -6.36
CA ALA A 105 -16.69 -2.52 -6.78
C ALA A 105 -17.98 -2.86 -7.56
N ASP A 106 -18.99 -1.98 -7.51
CA ASP A 106 -20.25 -2.13 -8.23
C ASP A 106 -20.32 -1.26 -9.51
N GLU A 107 -19.29 -0.41 -9.76
CA GLU A 107 -19.22 0.42 -10.96
C GLU A 107 -18.65 -0.39 -12.14
N LYS A 108 -19.02 -0.01 -13.38
CA LYS A 108 -18.42 -0.59 -14.60
C LYS A 108 -16.93 -0.24 -14.68
N GLY A 109 -16.09 -1.22 -14.99
CA GLY A 109 -14.65 -1.03 -15.14
C GLY A 109 -13.87 -1.03 -13.81
N HIS A 110 -14.48 -1.51 -12.72
CA HIS A 110 -13.82 -1.68 -11.43
C HIS A 110 -12.61 -2.63 -11.51
N GLU A 111 -12.59 -3.55 -12.50
CA GLU A 111 -11.52 -4.55 -12.69
C GLU A 111 -10.16 -3.90 -12.94
N ARG A 112 -10.12 -2.69 -13.51
CA ARG A 112 -8.88 -1.92 -13.72
C ARG A 112 -8.09 -1.69 -12.43
N TYR A 113 -8.77 -1.49 -11.30
CA TYR A 113 -8.11 -1.34 -10.00
C TYR A 113 -7.41 -2.62 -9.57
N ILE A 114 -8.05 -3.78 -9.78
CA ILE A 114 -7.45 -5.08 -9.46
C ILE A 114 -6.22 -5.35 -10.33
N LEU A 115 -6.26 -4.98 -11.62
CA LEU A 115 -5.10 -5.11 -12.50
C LEU A 115 -3.94 -4.23 -12.04
N ILE A 116 -4.23 -2.98 -11.65
CA ILE A 116 -3.19 -2.07 -11.11
C ILE A 116 -2.64 -2.62 -9.78
N ILE A 117 -3.48 -3.14 -8.89
CA ILE A 117 -3.05 -3.75 -7.62
C ILE A 117 -2.12 -4.93 -7.89
N ALA A 118 -2.50 -5.83 -8.80
CA ALA A 118 -1.68 -6.98 -9.16
C ALA A 118 -0.32 -6.55 -9.73
N TYR A 119 -0.29 -5.53 -10.59
CA TYR A 119 0.93 -4.95 -11.13
C TYR A 119 1.81 -4.34 -10.02
N MET A 120 1.21 -3.57 -9.10
CA MET A 120 1.93 -2.96 -7.97
C MET A 120 2.51 -4.01 -7.02
N ILE A 121 1.77 -5.08 -6.73
CA ILE A 121 2.29 -6.21 -5.92
C ILE A 121 3.45 -6.88 -6.63
N GLY A 122 3.36 -7.10 -7.94
CA GLY A 122 4.46 -7.67 -8.74
C GLY A 122 5.73 -6.81 -8.68
N LEU A 123 5.60 -5.50 -8.88
CA LEU A 123 6.74 -4.56 -8.75
C LEU A 123 7.31 -4.56 -7.34
N ALA A 124 6.44 -4.50 -6.32
CA ALA A 124 6.83 -4.47 -4.92
C ALA A 124 7.57 -5.74 -4.49
N THR A 125 7.12 -6.90 -4.96
CA THR A 125 7.75 -8.20 -4.69
C THR A 125 9.16 -8.28 -5.28
N GLY A 126 9.39 -7.65 -6.43
CA GLY A 126 10.73 -7.52 -7.02
C GLY A 126 11.70 -6.62 -6.23
N LEU A 127 11.18 -5.77 -5.34
CA LEU A 127 11.97 -4.94 -4.43
C LEU A 127 12.21 -5.65 -3.09
N HIS A 128 11.15 -6.17 -2.51
CA HIS A 128 11.21 -6.84 -1.21
C HIS A 128 10.11 -7.93 -1.11
N LEU A 129 10.51 -9.15 -0.78
CA LEU A 129 9.62 -10.30 -0.75
C LEU A 129 8.46 -10.17 0.25
N LEU A 130 8.65 -9.43 1.35
CA LEU A 130 7.59 -9.18 2.34
C LEU A 130 6.36 -8.46 1.76
N ASN A 131 6.48 -7.75 0.64
CA ASN A 131 5.33 -7.14 -0.04
C ASN A 131 4.29 -8.18 -0.51
N LEU A 132 4.70 -9.43 -0.67
CA LEU A 132 3.79 -10.52 -1.01
C LEU A 132 2.74 -10.77 0.09
N LEU A 133 3.03 -10.36 1.34
CA LEU A 133 2.07 -10.43 2.45
C LEU A 133 0.84 -9.50 2.28
N THR A 134 0.87 -8.59 1.31
CA THR A 134 -0.33 -7.80 0.94
C THR A 134 -1.39 -8.65 0.23
N LEU A 135 -1.04 -9.79 -0.37
CA LEU A 135 -1.98 -10.67 -1.06
C LEU A 135 -3.14 -11.16 -0.15
N PRO A 136 -2.87 -11.73 1.05
CA PRO A 136 -3.95 -12.12 1.96
C PRO A 136 -4.87 -10.95 2.33
N PHE A 137 -4.32 -9.77 2.55
CA PHE A 137 -5.10 -8.58 2.85
C PHE A 137 -6.02 -8.19 1.68
N VAL A 138 -5.49 -8.15 0.46
CA VAL A 138 -6.28 -7.86 -0.76
C VAL A 138 -7.39 -8.90 -0.94
N ALA A 139 -7.08 -10.19 -0.77
CA ALA A 139 -8.05 -11.27 -0.87
C ALA A 139 -9.19 -11.14 0.16
N LEU A 140 -8.85 -10.76 1.41
CA LEU A 140 -9.84 -10.51 2.46
C LEU A 140 -10.76 -9.34 2.12
N VAL A 141 -10.22 -8.22 1.65
CA VAL A 141 -11.05 -7.07 1.25
C VAL A 141 -11.99 -7.44 0.11
N ILE A 142 -11.50 -8.19 -0.90
CA ILE A 142 -12.35 -8.68 -2.00
C ILE A 142 -13.43 -9.62 -1.48
N TYR A 143 -13.07 -10.55 -0.61
CA TYR A 143 -14.02 -11.50 -0.06
C TYR A 143 -15.14 -10.80 0.72
N PHE A 144 -14.82 -9.97 1.71
CA PHE A 144 -15.83 -9.30 2.53
C PHE A 144 -16.64 -8.25 1.76
N ARG A 145 -16.13 -7.74 0.63
CA ARG A 145 -16.87 -6.81 -0.23
C ARG A 145 -17.86 -7.52 -1.15
N LYS A 146 -17.53 -8.72 -1.63
CA LYS A 146 -18.33 -9.44 -2.64
C LYS A 146 -19.20 -10.55 -2.06
N TYR A 147 -18.84 -11.14 -0.93
CA TYR A 147 -19.47 -12.32 -0.35
C TYR A 147 -19.91 -12.11 1.09
N LYS A 148 -20.98 -12.79 1.50
CA LYS A 148 -21.34 -12.92 2.91
C LYS A 148 -20.38 -13.91 3.57
N PHE A 149 -20.07 -13.67 4.84
CA PHE A 149 -19.16 -14.55 5.58
C PHE A 149 -19.77 -15.95 5.71
N GLU A 150 -19.03 -16.94 5.26
CA GLU A 150 -19.32 -18.35 5.39
C GLU A 150 -18.00 -19.09 5.56
N TRP A 151 -17.90 -19.97 6.57
CA TRP A 151 -16.63 -20.61 6.93
C TRP A 151 -16.00 -21.39 5.78
N LEU A 152 -16.80 -22.09 4.96
CA LEU A 152 -16.30 -22.86 3.83
C LEU A 152 -15.73 -21.96 2.74
N SER A 153 -16.48 -20.95 2.31
CA SER A 153 -16.04 -20.03 1.24
C SER A 153 -14.86 -19.17 1.70
N PHE A 154 -14.83 -18.77 2.97
CA PHE A 154 -13.69 -18.09 3.56
C PHE A 154 -12.44 -18.99 3.54
N GLY A 155 -12.57 -20.25 3.98
CA GLY A 155 -11.46 -21.22 3.96
C GLY A 155 -10.93 -21.47 2.55
N ILE A 156 -11.83 -21.60 1.55
CA ILE A 156 -11.44 -21.74 0.14
C ILE A 156 -10.67 -20.49 -0.34
N THR A 157 -11.14 -19.29 -0.02
CA THR A 157 -10.45 -18.04 -0.41
C THR A 157 -9.05 -17.97 0.19
N MET A 158 -8.90 -18.32 1.47
CA MET A 158 -7.59 -18.37 2.11
C MET A 158 -6.67 -19.44 1.53
N ALA A 159 -7.20 -20.62 1.21
CA ALA A 159 -6.44 -21.69 0.57
C ALA A 159 -5.96 -21.28 -0.83
N ILE A 160 -6.81 -20.68 -1.66
CA ILE A 160 -6.44 -20.16 -2.98
C ILE A 160 -5.33 -19.08 -2.84
N THR A 161 -5.49 -18.17 -1.90
CA THR A 161 -4.48 -17.13 -1.65
C THR A 161 -3.14 -17.72 -1.22
N ALA A 162 -3.15 -18.72 -0.35
CA ALA A 162 -1.95 -19.43 0.07
C ALA A 162 -1.27 -20.18 -1.09
N VAL A 163 -2.05 -20.80 -1.98
CA VAL A 163 -1.52 -21.47 -3.19
C VAL A 163 -0.88 -20.44 -4.13
N ILE A 164 -1.54 -19.30 -4.38
CA ILE A 164 -0.98 -18.23 -5.21
C ILE A 164 0.33 -17.71 -4.60
N PHE A 165 0.34 -17.45 -3.29
CA PHE A 165 1.53 -17.03 -2.56
C PHE A 165 2.68 -18.06 -2.73
N PHE A 166 2.38 -19.34 -2.55
CA PHE A 166 3.35 -20.42 -2.68
C PHE A 166 3.91 -20.52 -4.10
N ILE A 167 3.06 -20.42 -5.12
CA ILE A 167 3.49 -20.44 -6.53
C ILE A 167 4.42 -19.27 -6.82
N ILE A 168 4.04 -18.05 -6.44
CA ILE A 168 4.88 -16.87 -6.66
C ILE A 168 6.22 -17.02 -5.95
N HIS A 169 6.19 -17.43 -4.67
CA HIS A 169 7.40 -17.55 -3.87
C HIS A 169 8.36 -18.65 -4.38
N ASN A 170 7.87 -19.84 -4.70
CA ASN A 170 8.73 -20.98 -5.00
C ASN A 170 9.00 -21.18 -6.48
N VAL A 171 8.06 -20.79 -7.37
CA VAL A 171 8.20 -21.03 -8.82
C VAL A 171 8.75 -19.80 -9.53
N ILE A 172 8.31 -18.60 -9.16
CA ILE A 172 8.71 -17.36 -9.87
C ILE A 172 9.97 -16.75 -9.26
N ILE A 173 10.13 -16.83 -7.93
CA ILE A 173 11.25 -16.14 -7.24
C ILE A 173 12.45 -17.06 -7.04
N LYS A 174 12.23 -18.34 -6.71
CA LYS A 174 13.31 -19.31 -6.46
C LYS A 174 13.66 -20.19 -7.67
N GLY A 175 12.77 -20.28 -8.67
CA GLY A 175 13.02 -21.00 -9.92
C GLY A 175 13.83 -20.15 -10.88
#